data_7492ad844053c60a8607b5d195db7dd7
#
_entry.id   7492ad844053c60a8607b5d195db7dd7
#
_cell.length_a   1.000
_cell.length_b   1.000
_cell.length_c   1.000
_cell.angle_alpha   90.00
_cell.angle_beta   90.00
_cell.angle_gamma   90.00
#
_symmetry.space_group_name_H-M   'P 1'
#
loop_
_entity.id
_entity.type
_entity.pdbx_description
1 polymer ?
#
loop_
_entity_poly.entity_id
_entity_poly.type
_entity_poly.pdbx_seq_one_letter_code
_entity_poly.pdbx_strand_id
1 'polypeptide(L)'
;MALLGTLKGFGVTEIFQLISQQMKTGALVLSSPSANITITFENGIIVGITSDKWERDPRADVLLKAGCINEKELKASFENEKKNGNSWHEILVSKGQLKKIFLDRASNVVIKQTLLEVFQWKEGGYKFEDWNTEGQSMLSCHIPTEGAILDTLRIIDEWPVIKQKIPPVDYCPVTIIPVTEDIVRHHDLTDVDLHIYDLIDEKRTVERIVRESLEPPFEALSSIVRLLDIGLIEVFPEGAKDIRDTTIARKQFLSRVKKASVYVILAVCVLALAIFGQPRVFKGIFPEQIKHHLQNQKALAERFSGS
;
A
#
# COMPACT_ATOMS: atom_id res chain seq x y z
N MET A 1 4.38 -8.04 37.76
CA MET A 1 3.00 -8.54 37.94
C MET A 1 2.67 -9.38 36.71
N ALA A 2 2.51 -10.70 36.89
CA ALA A 2 2.24 -11.58 35.75
C ALA A 2 0.81 -11.31 35.21
N LEU A 3 0.68 -10.91 33.93
CA LEU A 3 -0.60 -10.87 33.25
C LEU A 3 -0.89 -12.27 32.69
N LEU A 4 -1.96 -12.89 33.15
CA LEU A 4 -2.39 -14.21 32.70
C LEU A 4 -3.91 -14.21 32.53
N GLY A 5 -4.41 -14.78 31.44
CA GLY A 5 -5.84 -14.84 31.20
C GLY A 5 -6.22 -15.55 29.92
N THR A 6 -7.47 -15.33 29.50
CA THR A 6 -8.02 -15.85 28.25
C THR A 6 -8.41 -14.73 27.31
N LEU A 7 -8.27 -14.93 25.99
CA LEU A 7 -8.61 -13.92 24.97
C LEU A 7 -10.12 -13.65 24.89
N LYS A 8 -10.97 -14.52 25.43
CA LYS A 8 -12.43 -14.25 25.53
C LYS A 8 -12.78 -13.10 26.47
N GLY A 9 -11.97 -12.92 27.52
CA GLY A 9 -12.20 -11.87 28.52
C GLY A 9 -11.46 -10.58 28.25
N PHE A 10 -10.33 -10.66 27.57
CA PHE A 10 -9.46 -9.54 27.31
C PHE A 10 -8.71 -9.78 25.99
N GLY A 11 -9.09 -9.06 24.96
CA GLY A 11 -8.60 -9.29 23.61
C GLY A 11 -7.14 -8.91 23.40
N VAL A 12 -6.58 -9.32 22.29
CA VAL A 12 -5.17 -9.05 21.95
C VAL A 12 -4.89 -7.54 21.89
N THR A 13 -5.82 -6.75 21.35
CA THR A 13 -5.69 -5.29 21.24
C THR A 13 -5.51 -4.66 22.62
N GLU A 14 -6.34 -5.01 23.59
CA GLU A 14 -6.30 -4.48 24.95
C GLU A 14 -5.01 -4.90 25.68
N ILE A 15 -4.53 -6.14 25.43
CA ILE A 15 -3.27 -6.63 26.00
C ILE A 15 -2.09 -5.79 25.49
N PHE A 16 -2.02 -5.57 24.19
CA PHE A 16 -0.96 -4.77 23.56
C PHE A 16 -1.00 -3.32 24.04
N GLN A 17 -2.20 -2.71 24.13
CA GLN A 17 -2.37 -1.36 24.67
C GLN A 17 -1.87 -1.26 26.10
N LEU A 18 -2.22 -2.23 26.95
CA LEU A 18 -1.78 -2.27 28.34
C LEU A 18 -0.25 -2.38 28.46
N ILE A 19 0.38 -3.24 27.63
CA ILE A 19 1.83 -3.41 27.59
C ILE A 19 2.52 -2.11 27.14
N SER A 20 2.00 -1.47 26.08
CA SER A 20 2.52 -0.20 25.54
C SER A 20 2.40 0.92 26.56
N GLN A 21 1.20 1.16 27.10
CA GLN A 21 0.93 2.24 28.06
C GLN A 21 1.72 2.12 29.35
N GLN A 22 1.95 0.90 29.83
CA GLN A 22 2.76 0.63 31.01
C GLN A 22 4.27 0.50 30.71
N MET A 23 4.67 0.68 29.44
CA MET A 23 6.07 0.55 28.98
C MET A 23 6.73 -0.73 29.50
N LYS A 24 5.99 -1.86 29.44
CA LYS A 24 6.48 -3.13 29.96
C LYS A 24 7.60 -3.71 29.10
N THR A 25 8.55 -4.34 29.79
CA THR A 25 9.61 -5.15 29.19
C THR A 25 9.38 -6.61 29.58
N GLY A 26 9.34 -7.51 28.59
CA GLY A 26 9.08 -8.93 28.81
C GLY A 26 8.55 -9.65 27.57
N ALA A 27 8.09 -10.88 27.78
CA ALA A 27 7.57 -11.73 26.73
C ALA A 27 6.06 -11.99 26.91
N LEU A 28 5.27 -11.69 25.90
CA LEU A 28 3.87 -12.06 25.79
C LEU A 28 3.76 -13.38 25.03
N VAL A 29 3.40 -14.44 25.71
CA VAL A 29 3.08 -15.74 25.12
C VAL A 29 1.58 -15.79 24.86
N LEU A 30 1.20 -15.93 23.61
CA LEU A 30 -0.16 -16.12 23.15
C LEU A 30 -0.33 -17.55 22.67
N SER A 31 -1.32 -18.25 23.21
CA SER A 31 -1.58 -19.65 22.91
C SER A 31 -2.97 -19.84 22.32
N SER A 32 -3.04 -20.49 21.15
CA SER A 32 -4.28 -20.93 20.52
C SER A 32 -4.22 -22.44 20.25
N PRO A 33 -5.32 -23.10 19.87
CA PRO A 33 -5.28 -24.50 19.46
C PRO A 33 -4.36 -24.77 18.27
N SER A 34 -4.04 -23.73 17.48
CA SER A 34 -3.28 -23.85 16.25
C SER A 34 -1.80 -23.47 16.39
N ALA A 35 -1.43 -22.63 17.35
CA ALA A 35 -0.05 -22.13 17.52
C ALA A 35 0.18 -21.50 18.89
N ASN A 36 1.46 -21.47 19.29
CA ASN A 36 1.97 -20.57 20.32
C ASN A 36 2.85 -19.52 19.67
N ILE A 37 2.53 -18.25 19.90
CA ILE A 37 3.31 -17.12 19.41
C ILE A 37 3.81 -16.32 20.59
N THR A 38 5.11 -16.07 20.63
CA THR A 38 5.75 -15.25 21.66
C THR A 38 6.16 -13.91 21.03
N ILE A 39 5.71 -12.83 21.63
CA ILE A 39 6.06 -11.46 21.21
C ILE A 39 6.83 -10.81 22.35
N THR A 40 8.04 -10.37 22.06
CA THR A 40 8.94 -9.75 23.03
C THR A 40 8.79 -8.25 22.97
N PHE A 41 8.68 -7.62 24.12
CA PHE A 41 8.56 -6.18 24.29
C PHE A 41 9.74 -5.62 25.07
N GLU A 42 10.19 -4.45 24.71
CA GLU A 42 11.13 -3.64 25.47
C GLU A 42 10.57 -2.22 25.59
N ASN A 43 10.34 -1.78 26.83
CA ASN A 43 9.71 -0.48 27.12
C ASN A 43 8.40 -0.25 26.31
N GLY A 44 7.58 -1.29 26.18
CA GLY A 44 6.32 -1.24 25.45
C GLY A 44 6.45 -1.29 23.94
N ILE A 45 7.66 -1.45 23.37
CA ILE A 45 7.94 -1.57 21.94
C ILE A 45 8.12 -3.04 21.58
N ILE A 46 7.58 -3.49 20.47
CA ILE A 46 7.78 -4.85 19.96
C ILE A 46 9.19 -4.97 19.43
N VAL A 47 10.00 -5.87 20.02
CA VAL A 47 11.41 -6.07 19.63
C VAL A 47 11.69 -7.48 19.08
N GLY A 48 10.73 -8.39 19.17
CA GLY A 48 10.93 -9.71 18.63
C GLY A 48 9.65 -10.54 18.54
N ILE A 49 9.66 -11.52 17.64
CA ILE A 49 8.56 -12.47 17.44
C ILE A 49 9.13 -13.86 17.23
N THR A 50 8.47 -14.87 17.82
CA THR A 50 8.78 -16.28 17.64
C THR A 50 7.46 -17.07 17.59
N SER A 51 7.41 -18.11 16.78
CA SER A 51 6.28 -19.05 16.74
C SER A 51 6.77 -20.49 16.78
N ASP A 52 6.05 -21.34 17.46
CA ASP A 52 6.30 -22.80 17.48
C ASP A 52 5.98 -23.49 16.15
N LYS A 53 5.24 -22.81 15.26
CA LYS A 53 5.02 -23.27 13.89
C LYS A 53 6.25 -23.15 12.99
N TRP A 54 7.23 -22.38 13.38
CA TRP A 54 8.40 -22.10 12.55
C TRP A 54 9.47 -23.16 12.77
N GLU A 55 9.53 -24.14 11.88
CA GLU A 55 10.59 -25.16 11.87
C GLU A 55 11.97 -24.57 11.58
N ARG A 56 11.98 -23.44 10.85
CA ARG A 56 13.15 -22.63 10.50
C ARG A 56 12.76 -21.16 10.43
N ASP A 57 13.74 -20.30 10.21
CA ASP A 57 13.49 -18.87 10.01
C ASP A 57 12.48 -18.63 8.87
N PRO A 58 11.29 -18.06 9.13
CA PRO A 58 10.22 -17.91 8.14
C PRO A 58 10.57 -16.97 7.01
N ARG A 59 11.57 -16.08 7.20
CA ARG A 59 12.08 -15.20 6.12
C ARG A 59 12.68 -16.01 4.98
N ALA A 60 13.28 -17.16 5.30
CA ALA A 60 13.83 -18.06 4.29
C ALA A 60 12.76 -18.56 3.32
N ASP A 61 11.57 -18.91 3.83
CA ASP A 61 10.46 -19.38 2.99
C ASP A 61 9.89 -18.26 2.13
N VAL A 62 9.77 -17.03 2.67
CA VAL A 62 9.35 -15.86 1.91
C VAL A 62 10.32 -15.58 0.76
N LEU A 63 11.63 -15.56 1.03
CA LEU A 63 12.67 -15.30 0.03
C LEU A 63 12.78 -16.38 -1.03
N LEU A 64 12.62 -17.65 -0.65
CA LEU A 64 12.56 -18.78 -1.62
C LEU A 64 11.36 -18.65 -2.55
N LYS A 65 10.17 -18.42 -1.99
CA LYS A 65 8.94 -18.25 -2.78
C LYS A 65 9.04 -17.07 -3.73
N ALA A 66 9.67 -15.97 -3.31
CA ALA A 66 9.92 -14.80 -4.13
C ALA A 66 11.03 -14.99 -5.18
N GLY A 67 11.77 -16.11 -5.13
CA GLY A 67 12.89 -16.37 -6.05
C GLY A 67 14.15 -15.53 -5.78
N CYS A 68 14.24 -14.90 -4.58
CA CYS A 68 15.40 -14.08 -4.20
C CYS A 68 16.63 -14.92 -3.83
N ILE A 69 16.42 -16.15 -3.41
CA ILE A 69 17.44 -17.15 -3.08
C ILE A 69 16.99 -18.52 -3.65
N ASN A 70 17.91 -19.43 -3.84
CA ASN A 70 17.59 -20.80 -4.24
C ASN A 70 17.79 -21.80 -3.09
N GLU A 71 17.14 -22.95 -3.20
CA GLU A 71 17.14 -24.02 -2.20
C GLU A 71 18.57 -24.50 -1.85
N LYS A 72 19.46 -24.56 -2.86
CA LYS A 72 20.84 -25.03 -2.70
C LYS A 72 21.67 -24.05 -1.87
N GLU A 73 21.56 -22.77 -2.17
CA GLU A 73 22.24 -21.71 -1.43
C GLU A 73 21.76 -21.65 0.02
N LEU A 74 20.43 -21.75 0.21
CA LEU A 74 19.82 -21.75 1.54
C LEU A 74 20.29 -22.94 2.38
N LYS A 75 20.25 -24.16 1.86
CA LYS A 75 20.75 -25.36 2.58
C LYS A 75 22.21 -25.21 2.96
N ALA A 76 23.05 -24.77 2.04
CA ALA A 76 24.46 -24.54 2.31
C ALA A 76 24.70 -23.47 3.39
N SER A 77 23.85 -22.43 3.46
CA SER A 77 23.95 -21.40 4.50
C SER A 77 23.54 -21.91 5.87
N PHE A 78 22.47 -22.71 5.99
CA PHE A 78 22.04 -23.34 7.25
C PHE A 78 23.08 -24.38 7.75
N GLU A 79 23.70 -25.12 6.86
CA GLU A 79 24.80 -26.03 7.26
C GLU A 79 26.00 -25.25 7.80
N ASN A 80 26.29 -24.11 7.20
CA ASN A 80 27.38 -23.23 7.64
C ASN A 80 27.08 -22.56 8.98
N GLU A 81 25.82 -22.11 9.20
CA GLU A 81 25.34 -21.58 10.47
C GLU A 81 25.58 -22.58 11.61
N LYS A 82 25.19 -23.86 11.39
CA LYS A 82 25.42 -24.94 12.38
C LYS A 82 26.88 -25.16 12.70
N LYS A 83 27.81 -24.92 11.75
CA LYS A 83 29.24 -25.15 11.94
C LYS A 83 29.97 -23.96 12.56
N ASN A 84 29.61 -22.75 12.16
CA ASN A 84 30.39 -21.55 12.42
C ASN A 84 29.66 -20.53 13.31
N GLY A 85 28.37 -20.75 13.61
CA GLY A 85 27.58 -19.85 14.47
C GLY A 85 27.11 -18.55 13.81
N ASN A 86 27.54 -18.25 12.57
CA ASN A 86 27.07 -17.07 11.85
C ASN A 86 25.69 -17.34 11.27
N SER A 87 24.76 -16.40 11.39
CA SER A 87 23.40 -16.60 10.90
C SER A 87 23.35 -16.82 9.38
N TRP A 88 22.44 -17.69 8.92
CA TRP A 88 22.31 -18.04 7.50
C TRP A 88 22.18 -16.83 6.58
N HIS A 89 21.45 -15.80 7.02
CA HIS A 89 21.24 -14.60 6.23
C HIS A 89 22.49 -13.71 6.15
N GLU A 90 23.29 -13.61 7.23
CA GLU A 90 24.58 -12.90 7.20
C GLU A 90 25.54 -13.56 6.22
N ILE A 91 25.55 -14.89 6.17
CA ILE A 91 26.36 -15.66 5.22
C ILE A 91 25.95 -15.34 3.77
N LEU A 92 24.64 -15.31 3.47
CA LEU A 92 24.16 -15.00 2.11
C LEU A 92 24.41 -13.54 1.73
N VAL A 93 24.22 -12.61 2.66
CA VAL A 93 24.50 -11.17 2.42
C VAL A 93 25.99 -10.93 2.19
N SER A 94 26.87 -11.50 3.02
CA SER A 94 28.31 -11.33 2.87
C SER A 94 28.87 -11.90 1.56
N LYS A 95 28.24 -12.97 1.04
CA LYS A 95 28.56 -13.56 -0.27
C LYS A 95 27.91 -12.82 -1.46
N GLY A 96 27.12 -11.78 -1.22
CA GLY A 96 26.39 -11.07 -2.27
C GLY A 96 25.26 -11.87 -2.92
N GLN A 97 24.85 -13.00 -2.34
CA GLN A 97 23.78 -13.87 -2.83
C GLN A 97 22.40 -13.37 -2.40
N LEU A 98 22.30 -12.57 -1.33
CA LEU A 98 21.08 -11.93 -0.86
C LEU A 98 21.34 -10.44 -0.60
N LYS A 99 20.49 -9.58 -1.13
CA LYS A 99 20.52 -8.15 -0.79
C LYS A 99 19.82 -7.92 0.55
N LYS A 100 20.43 -7.08 1.42
CA LYS A 100 19.85 -6.76 2.73
C LYS A 100 18.41 -6.23 2.63
N ILE A 101 18.11 -5.40 1.63
CA ILE A 101 16.75 -4.87 1.43
C ILE A 101 15.69 -5.97 1.25
N PHE A 102 16.02 -7.09 0.62
CA PHE A 102 15.09 -8.21 0.47
C PHE A 102 14.87 -8.95 1.80
N LEU A 103 15.92 -9.05 2.62
CA LEU A 103 15.80 -9.61 3.97
C LEU A 103 14.91 -8.73 4.84
N ASP A 104 15.09 -7.42 4.78
CA ASP A 104 14.29 -6.45 5.55
C ASP A 104 12.81 -6.50 5.12
N ARG A 105 12.54 -6.57 3.82
CA ARG A 105 11.18 -6.76 3.28
C ARG A 105 10.57 -8.09 3.72
N ALA A 106 11.31 -9.19 3.61
CA ALA A 106 10.84 -10.50 4.07
C ALA A 106 10.52 -10.49 5.57
N SER A 107 11.33 -9.78 6.39
CA SER A 107 11.04 -9.57 7.80
C SER A 107 9.72 -8.85 8.01
N ASN A 108 9.48 -7.76 7.28
CA ASN A 108 8.22 -7.01 7.35
C ASN A 108 7.01 -7.86 6.96
N VAL A 109 7.11 -8.68 5.91
CA VAL A 109 6.06 -9.63 5.49
C VAL A 109 5.71 -10.58 6.63
N VAL A 110 6.72 -11.24 7.22
CA VAL A 110 6.50 -12.21 8.31
C VAL A 110 5.89 -11.54 9.53
N ILE A 111 6.41 -10.39 9.95
CA ILE A 111 5.93 -9.64 11.11
C ILE A 111 4.46 -9.26 10.93
N LYS A 112 4.12 -8.60 9.82
CA LYS A 112 2.75 -8.15 9.58
C LYS A 112 1.76 -9.30 9.48
N GLN A 113 2.14 -10.39 8.81
CA GLN A 113 1.30 -11.58 8.75
C GLN A 113 1.08 -12.22 10.13
N THR A 114 2.11 -12.28 10.95
CA THR A 114 2.00 -12.85 12.31
C THR A 114 1.14 -11.97 13.22
N LEU A 115 1.31 -10.65 13.17
CA LEU A 115 0.47 -9.73 13.93
C LEU A 115 -0.98 -9.83 13.47
N LEU A 116 -1.23 -9.84 12.15
CA LEU A 116 -2.58 -10.00 11.61
C LEU A 116 -3.23 -11.33 12.05
N GLU A 117 -2.49 -12.43 12.07
CA GLU A 117 -2.96 -13.72 12.58
C GLU A 117 -3.37 -13.60 14.05
N VAL A 118 -2.49 -13.08 14.90
CA VAL A 118 -2.70 -12.96 16.36
C VAL A 118 -3.90 -12.07 16.69
N PHE A 119 -4.04 -10.93 16.01
CA PHE A 119 -5.15 -9.99 16.26
C PHE A 119 -6.53 -10.55 15.85
N GLN A 120 -6.56 -11.58 15.01
CA GLN A 120 -7.80 -12.28 14.64
C GLN A 120 -8.17 -13.39 15.62
N TRP A 121 -7.32 -13.72 16.58
CA TRP A 121 -7.63 -14.75 17.57
C TRP A 121 -8.69 -14.27 18.54
N LYS A 122 -9.79 -15.02 18.62
CA LYS A 122 -10.91 -14.77 19.54
C LYS A 122 -10.92 -15.69 20.74
N GLU A 123 -10.17 -16.78 20.68
CA GLU A 123 -10.06 -17.81 21.71
C GLU A 123 -8.60 -18.17 21.91
N GLY A 124 -8.27 -18.54 23.14
CA GLY A 124 -6.91 -18.89 23.53
C GLY A 124 -6.55 -18.32 24.88
N GLY A 125 -5.30 -18.50 25.25
CA GLY A 125 -4.72 -17.97 26.48
C GLY A 125 -3.63 -16.96 26.19
N TYR A 126 -3.35 -16.13 27.18
CA TYR A 126 -2.19 -15.27 27.17
C TYR A 126 -1.48 -15.28 28.50
N LYS A 127 -0.15 -15.14 28.48
CA LYS A 127 0.72 -15.00 29.64
C LYS A 127 1.80 -13.97 29.32
N PHE A 128 1.93 -12.95 30.14
CA PHE A 128 3.05 -12.02 30.07
C PHE A 128 4.02 -12.33 31.21
N GLU A 129 5.28 -12.51 30.85
CA GLU A 129 6.38 -12.75 31.79
C GLU A 129 7.34 -11.58 31.73
N ASP A 130 7.56 -10.94 32.88
CA ASP A 130 8.63 -9.93 33.02
C ASP A 130 9.96 -10.68 32.80
N TRP A 131 10.71 -10.29 31.79
CA TRP A 131 11.92 -11.00 31.42
C TRP A 131 13.04 -10.02 31.06
N ASN A 132 14.27 -10.44 31.34
CA ASN A 132 15.45 -9.79 30.80
C ASN A 132 15.58 -10.22 29.33
N THR A 133 15.59 -9.27 28.42
CA THR A 133 15.44 -9.42 26.98
C THR A 133 16.53 -10.22 26.24
N GLU A 134 17.40 -10.93 26.94
CA GLU A 134 18.50 -11.73 26.35
C GLU A 134 18.08 -13.09 25.77
N GLY A 135 16.82 -13.31 25.46
CA GLY A 135 16.30 -14.58 24.95
C GLY A 135 15.80 -14.48 23.51
N GLN A 136 16.54 -15.08 22.63
CA GLN A 136 16.21 -15.78 21.38
C GLN A 136 14.83 -15.48 20.75
N SER A 137 14.56 -14.26 20.30
CA SER A 137 13.54 -14.10 19.29
C SER A 137 14.10 -14.54 17.94
N MET A 138 13.38 -15.43 17.25
CA MET A 138 13.79 -15.88 15.91
C MET A 138 13.79 -14.73 14.90
N LEU A 139 12.92 -13.75 15.13
CA LEU A 139 12.79 -12.55 14.29
C LEU A 139 12.90 -11.30 15.16
N SER A 140 14.02 -10.60 15.08
CA SER A 140 14.22 -9.30 15.75
C SER A 140 13.60 -8.17 14.93
N CYS A 141 12.97 -7.22 15.62
CA CYS A 141 12.34 -6.04 15.00
C CYS A 141 12.39 -4.86 15.98
N HIS A 142 11.93 -3.70 15.56
CA HIS A 142 11.73 -2.53 16.44
C HIS A 142 10.50 -1.79 15.97
N ILE A 143 9.32 -2.12 16.53
CA ILE A 143 8.03 -1.62 16.05
C ILE A 143 7.27 -0.98 17.21
N PRO A 144 6.91 0.31 17.09
CA PRO A 144 6.04 0.97 18.05
C PRO A 144 4.69 0.22 18.14
N THR A 145 4.36 -0.24 19.34
CA THR A 145 3.19 -1.12 19.56
C THR A 145 1.88 -0.44 19.16
N GLU A 146 1.72 0.85 19.43
CA GLU A 146 0.52 1.59 19.03
C GLU A 146 0.36 1.65 17.51
N GLY A 147 1.45 1.88 16.78
CA GLY A 147 1.46 1.84 15.31
C GLY A 147 1.09 0.46 14.78
N ALA A 148 1.64 -0.61 15.39
CA ALA A 148 1.30 -1.99 15.02
C ALA A 148 -0.19 -2.30 15.25
N ILE A 149 -0.78 -1.84 16.35
CA ILE A 149 -2.21 -1.98 16.66
C ILE A 149 -3.04 -1.29 15.57
N LEU A 150 -2.78 0.00 15.31
CA LEU A 150 -3.55 0.79 14.36
C LEU A 150 -3.47 0.22 12.94
N ASP A 151 -2.26 -0.15 12.48
CA ASP A 151 -2.07 -0.72 11.14
C ASP A 151 -2.77 -2.08 11.01
N THR A 152 -2.67 -2.95 12.02
CA THR A 152 -3.30 -4.26 11.99
C THR A 152 -4.83 -4.16 12.01
N LEU A 153 -5.40 -3.28 12.84
CA LEU A 153 -6.85 -3.06 12.88
C LEU A 153 -7.37 -2.48 11.56
N ARG A 154 -6.65 -1.51 10.96
CA ARG A 154 -6.96 -0.99 9.63
C ARG A 154 -7.02 -2.12 8.59
N ILE A 155 -6.02 -3.01 8.58
CA ILE A 155 -6.00 -4.15 7.66
C ILE A 155 -7.22 -5.05 7.88
N ILE A 156 -7.58 -5.36 9.14
CA ILE A 156 -8.74 -6.20 9.45
C ILE A 156 -10.03 -5.57 8.95
N ASP A 157 -10.19 -4.26 9.10
CA ASP A 157 -11.40 -3.53 8.69
C ASP A 157 -11.50 -3.38 7.17
N GLU A 158 -10.39 -3.12 6.49
CA GLU A 158 -10.37 -2.91 5.04
C GLU A 158 -10.36 -4.22 4.23
N TRP A 159 -9.84 -5.31 4.79
CA TRP A 159 -9.69 -6.59 4.09
C TRP A 159 -10.95 -7.13 3.43
N PRO A 160 -12.15 -7.11 4.07
CA PRO A 160 -13.38 -7.59 3.45
C PRO A 160 -13.76 -6.81 2.18
N VAL A 161 -13.46 -5.51 2.14
CA VAL A 161 -13.75 -4.64 0.99
C VAL A 161 -12.75 -4.89 -0.13
N ILE A 162 -11.46 -4.93 0.19
CA ILE A 162 -10.39 -5.21 -0.78
C ILE A 162 -10.59 -6.59 -1.39
N LYS A 163 -10.87 -7.62 -0.58
CA LYS A 163 -11.07 -9.00 -1.02
C LYS A 163 -12.14 -9.15 -2.11
N GLN A 164 -13.19 -8.33 -2.10
CA GLN A 164 -14.24 -8.36 -3.11
C GLN A 164 -13.80 -7.79 -4.46
N LYS A 165 -12.76 -6.97 -4.48
CA LYS A 165 -12.23 -6.30 -5.67
C LYS A 165 -10.99 -6.99 -6.25
N ILE A 166 -10.40 -7.96 -5.52
CA ILE A 166 -9.22 -8.68 -5.98
C ILE A 166 -9.55 -9.40 -7.29
N PRO A 167 -8.79 -9.15 -8.37
CA PRO A 167 -8.98 -9.89 -9.61
C PRO A 167 -8.56 -11.36 -9.42
N PRO A 168 -8.95 -12.26 -10.34
CA PRO A 168 -8.48 -13.63 -10.33
C PRO A 168 -6.94 -13.67 -10.27
N VAL A 169 -6.41 -14.49 -9.35
CA VAL A 169 -4.98 -14.49 -9.02
C VAL A 169 -4.08 -15.04 -10.13
N ASP A 170 -4.67 -15.82 -11.05
CA ASP A 170 -4.07 -16.38 -12.26
C ASP A 170 -4.11 -15.42 -13.47
N TYR A 171 -4.75 -14.24 -13.32
CA TYR A 171 -4.75 -13.22 -14.37
C TYR A 171 -3.46 -12.40 -14.37
N CYS A 172 -3.07 -11.95 -15.55
CA CYS A 172 -1.89 -11.11 -15.76
C CYS A 172 -2.30 -9.62 -15.81
N PRO A 173 -1.82 -8.79 -14.91
CA PRO A 173 -1.97 -7.34 -15.02
C PRO A 173 -1.16 -6.79 -16.20
N VAL A 174 -1.69 -5.77 -16.84
CA VAL A 174 -1.10 -5.08 -17.98
C VAL A 174 -1.20 -3.58 -17.77
N THR A 175 -0.14 -2.87 -18.06
CA THR A 175 -0.10 -1.40 -17.95
C THR A 175 -0.85 -0.75 -19.10
N ILE A 176 -1.80 0.14 -18.80
CA ILE A 176 -2.61 0.85 -19.80
C ILE A 176 -2.10 2.27 -20.01
N ILE A 177 -1.76 2.95 -18.92
CA ILE A 177 -1.31 4.33 -18.90
C ILE A 177 0.03 4.38 -18.16
N PRO A 178 1.07 5.01 -18.73
CA PRO A 178 2.33 5.18 -18.02
C PRO A 178 2.15 6.11 -16.83
N VAL A 179 2.77 5.73 -15.70
CA VAL A 179 2.80 6.55 -14.50
C VAL A 179 3.65 7.79 -14.74
N THR A 180 3.12 8.96 -14.41
CA THR A 180 3.80 10.25 -14.45
C THR A 180 3.76 10.90 -13.08
N GLU A 181 4.63 11.89 -12.82
CA GLU A 181 4.62 12.61 -11.54
C GLU A 181 3.27 13.25 -11.21
N ASP A 182 2.53 13.72 -12.23
CA ASP A 182 1.21 14.29 -12.04
C ASP A 182 0.19 13.26 -11.60
N ILE A 183 0.25 12.03 -12.14
CA ILE A 183 -0.60 10.91 -11.72
C ILE A 183 -0.27 10.50 -10.29
N VAL A 184 1.02 10.39 -9.95
CA VAL A 184 1.47 10.07 -8.59
C VAL A 184 0.89 11.07 -7.59
N ARG A 185 1.02 12.37 -7.87
CA ARG A 185 0.49 13.44 -6.99
C ARG A 185 -1.03 13.50 -6.94
N HIS A 186 -1.70 13.31 -8.09
CA HIS A 186 -3.16 13.42 -8.16
C HIS A 186 -3.89 12.28 -7.45
N HIS A 187 -3.31 11.08 -7.45
CA HIS A 187 -3.89 9.87 -6.86
C HIS A 187 -3.22 9.45 -5.55
N ASP A 188 -2.28 10.24 -5.03
CA ASP A 188 -1.49 9.94 -3.82
C ASP A 188 -0.92 8.52 -3.83
N LEU A 189 -0.27 8.14 -4.96
CA LEU A 189 0.34 6.83 -5.11
C LEU A 189 1.51 6.68 -4.15
N THR A 190 1.51 5.58 -3.41
CA THR A 190 2.55 5.25 -2.45
C THR A 190 3.76 4.58 -3.14
N ASP A 191 4.88 4.47 -2.43
CA ASP A 191 6.05 3.72 -2.90
C ASP A 191 5.72 2.24 -3.17
N VAL A 192 4.78 1.65 -2.41
CA VAL A 192 4.29 0.30 -2.64
C VAL A 192 3.51 0.21 -3.95
N ASP A 193 2.65 1.20 -4.25
CA ASP A 193 1.91 1.24 -5.52
C ASP A 193 2.86 1.32 -6.71
N LEU A 194 3.90 2.15 -6.62
CA LEU A 194 4.92 2.28 -7.66
C LEU A 194 5.74 1.01 -7.81
N HIS A 195 6.13 0.39 -6.69
CA HIS A 195 6.86 -0.87 -6.71
C HIS A 195 6.04 -2.01 -7.35
N ILE A 196 4.76 -2.12 -7.02
CA ILE A 196 3.86 -3.09 -7.65
C ILE A 196 3.68 -2.80 -9.14
N TYR A 197 3.51 -1.52 -9.51
CA TYR A 197 3.39 -1.11 -10.91
C TYR A 197 4.64 -1.50 -11.73
N ASP A 198 5.84 -1.33 -11.19
CA ASP A 198 7.10 -1.67 -11.84
C ASP A 198 7.29 -3.19 -12.03
N LEU A 199 6.62 -4.02 -11.23
CA LEU A 199 6.64 -5.48 -11.38
C LEU A 199 5.71 -5.98 -12.49
N ILE A 200 4.83 -5.13 -13.03
CA ILE A 200 3.89 -5.51 -14.08
C ILE A 200 4.62 -5.57 -15.42
N ASP A 201 4.79 -6.79 -15.95
CA ASP A 201 5.50 -7.06 -17.19
C ASP A 201 4.65 -7.84 -18.22
N GLU A 202 3.32 -7.87 -18.02
CA GLU A 202 2.35 -8.57 -18.86
C GLU A 202 2.46 -10.10 -18.87
N LYS A 203 3.39 -10.68 -18.11
CA LYS A 203 3.66 -12.10 -18.01
C LYS A 203 3.44 -12.65 -16.61
N ARG A 204 3.66 -11.81 -15.60
CA ARG A 204 3.44 -12.20 -14.22
C ARG A 204 1.96 -12.17 -13.89
N THR A 205 1.49 -13.24 -13.29
CA THR A 205 0.15 -13.29 -12.71
C THR A 205 0.07 -12.43 -11.44
N VAL A 206 -1.14 -12.07 -11.02
CA VAL A 206 -1.37 -11.36 -9.75
C VAL A 206 -0.69 -12.09 -8.59
N GLU A 207 -0.87 -13.43 -8.49
CA GLU A 207 -0.22 -14.24 -7.45
C GLU A 207 1.30 -14.11 -7.49
N ARG A 208 1.88 -14.15 -8.67
CA ARG A 208 3.32 -14.04 -8.85
C ARG A 208 3.84 -12.66 -8.47
N ILE A 209 3.13 -11.59 -8.82
CA ILE A 209 3.48 -10.22 -8.43
C ILE A 209 3.44 -10.08 -6.91
N VAL A 210 2.38 -10.52 -6.25
CA VAL A 210 2.26 -10.48 -4.78
C VAL A 210 3.43 -11.22 -4.13
N ARG A 211 3.80 -12.37 -4.65
CA ARG A 211 4.90 -13.18 -4.11
C ARG A 211 6.27 -12.55 -4.34
N GLU A 212 6.54 -12.03 -5.54
CA GLU A 212 7.83 -11.47 -5.93
C GLU A 212 8.06 -10.04 -5.42
N SER A 213 7.00 -9.32 -5.06
CA SER A 213 7.10 -7.95 -4.52
C SER A 213 7.81 -7.90 -3.17
N LEU A 214 7.75 -8.98 -2.38
CA LEU A 214 8.17 -8.96 -0.98
C LEU A 214 7.42 -7.89 -0.15
N GLU A 215 6.21 -7.56 -0.57
CA GLU A 215 5.29 -6.73 0.21
C GLU A 215 4.29 -7.64 0.96
N PRO A 216 3.80 -7.23 2.13
CA PRO A 216 2.75 -7.96 2.80
C PRO A 216 1.53 -8.14 1.87
N PRO A 217 0.88 -9.31 1.86
CA PRO A 217 -0.17 -9.62 0.88
C PRO A 217 -1.30 -8.60 0.82
N PHE A 218 -1.68 -8.00 1.96
CA PHE A 218 -2.69 -6.96 1.98
C PHE A 218 -2.25 -5.72 1.21
N GLU A 219 -1.06 -5.22 1.45
CA GLU A 219 -0.51 -4.03 0.80
C GLU A 219 -0.34 -4.27 -0.70
N ALA A 220 0.21 -5.41 -1.11
CA ALA A 220 0.38 -5.75 -2.51
C ALA A 220 -0.96 -5.86 -3.26
N LEU A 221 -1.96 -6.54 -2.66
CA LEU A 221 -3.29 -6.69 -3.26
C LEU A 221 -4.08 -5.37 -3.26
N SER A 222 -3.97 -4.57 -2.20
CA SER A 222 -4.59 -3.24 -2.14
C SER A 222 -4.01 -2.30 -3.21
N SER A 223 -2.70 -2.37 -3.45
CA SER A 223 -2.06 -1.62 -4.53
C SER A 223 -2.57 -2.05 -5.90
N ILE A 224 -2.68 -3.35 -6.17
CA ILE A 224 -3.25 -3.86 -7.43
C ILE A 224 -4.68 -3.36 -7.62
N VAL A 225 -5.53 -3.44 -6.58
CA VAL A 225 -6.92 -2.95 -6.63
C VAL A 225 -6.94 -1.44 -6.88
N ARG A 226 -6.10 -0.66 -6.20
CA ARG A 226 -5.99 0.78 -6.41
C ARG A 226 -5.59 1.13 -7.84
N LEU A 227 -4.57 0.48 -8.38
CA LEU A 227 -4.11 0.69 -9.76
C LEU A 227 -5.18 0.33 -10.79
N LEU A 228 -6.01 -0.70 -10.52
CA LEU A 228 -7.18 -1.04 -11.32
C LEU A 228 -8.29 0.02 -11.23
N ASP A 229 -8.64 0.46 -10.02
CA ASP A 229 -9.70 1.45 -9.78
C ASP A 229 -9.41 2.79 -10.47
N ILE A 230 -8.15 3.22 -10.54
CA ILE A 230 -7.73 4.45 -11.24
C ILE A 230 -7.43 4.22 -12.74
N GLY A 231 -7.52 2.99 -13.21
CA GLY A 231 -7.38 2.64 -14.63
C GLY A 231 -5.95 2.69 -15.18
N LEU A 232 -4.93 2.61 -14.33
CA LEU A 232 -3.53 2.52 -14.77
C LEU A 232 -3.19 1.14 -15.31
N ILE A 233 -3.86 0.11 -14.79
CA ILE A 233 -3.70 -1.28 -15.21
C ILE A 233 -5.03 -1.93 -15.54
N GLU A 234 -5.01 -3.02 -16.27
CA GLU A 234 -6.08 -3.98 -16.45
C GLU A 234 -5.56 -5.39 -16.28
N VAL A 235 -6.46 -6.34 -16.05
CA VAL A 235 -6.11 -7.76 -15.88
C VAL A 235 -6.76 -8.61 -16.97
N PHE A 236 -6.00 -9.57 -17.49
CA PHE A 236 -6.43 -10.46 -18.54
C PHE A 236 -6.06 -11.90 -18.17
N PRO A 237 -6.83 -12.91 -18.63
CA PRO A 237 -6.42 -14.31 -18.49
C PRO A 237 -5.04 -14.55 -19.10
N GLU A 238 -4.27 -15.45 -18.50
CA GLU A 238 -2.98 -15.83 -19.04
C GLU A 238 -3.12 -16.34 -20.49
N GLY A 239 -2.29 -15.84 -21.41
CA GLY A 239 -2.34 -16.20 -22.82
C GLY A 239 -3.38 -15.50 -23.70
N ALA A 240 -4.24 -14.63 -23.16
CA ALA A 240 -5.27 -13.89 -23.91
C ALA A 240 -4.70 -12.68 -24.71
N LYS A 241 -3.66 -12.89 -25.50
CA LYS A 241 -2.92 -11.84 -26.19
C LYS A 241 -3.78 -11.01 -27.15
N ASP A 242 -4.62 -11.66 -27.94
CA ASP A 242 -5.44 -10.99 -28.97
C ASP A 242 -6.53 -10.09 -28.34
N ILE A 243 -7.16 -10.54 -27.25
CA ILE A 243 -8.17 -9.75 -26.52
C ILE A 243 -7.52 -8.55 -25.84
N ARG A 244 -6.35 -8.77 -25.28
CA ARG A 244 -5.54 -7.76 -24.63
C ARG A 244 -5.15 -6.64 -25.59
N ASP A 245 -4.55 -6.98 -26.72
CA ASP A 245 -4.01 -6.02 -27.69
C ASP A 245 -5.13 -5.12 -28.27
N THR A 246 -6.30 -5.70 -28.55
CA THR A 246 -7.46 -4.95 -29.02
C THR A 246 -8.05 -4.02 -27.95
N THR A 247 -8.09 -4.46 -26.69
CA THR A 247 -8.62 -3.68 -25.57
C THR A 247 -7.71 -2.50 -25.22
N ILE A 248 -6.39 -2.74 -25.18
CA ILE A 248 -5.38 -1.70 -24.92
C ILE A 248 -5.40 -0.65 -26.04
N ALA A 249 -5.39 -1.07 -27.30
CA ALA A 249 -5.46 -0.17 -28.44
C ALA A 249 -6.72 0.72 -28.41
N ARG A 250 -7.88 0.13 -28.07
CA ARG A 250 -9.14 0.85 -27.94
C ARG A 250 -9.10 1.89 -26.80
N LYS A 251 -8.56 1.55 -25.63
CA LYS A 251 -8.47 2.48 -24.49
C LYS A 251 -7.47 3.61 -24.74
N GLN A 252 -6.32 3.31 -25.30
CA GLN A 252 -5.34 4.31 -25.68
C GLN A 252 -5.91 5.26 -26.74
N PHE A 253 -6.67 4.74 -27.72
CA PHE A 253 -7.37 5.58 -28.71
C PHE A 253 -8.39 6.49 -28.04
N LEU A 254 -9.25 5.95 -27.16
CA LEU A 254 -10.25 6.74 -26.42
C LEU A 254 -9.62 7.82 -25.53
N SER A 255 -8.49 7.52 -24.88
CA SER A 255 -7.77 8.51 -24.07
C SER A 255 -7.20 9.66 -24.91
N ARG A 256 -6.67 9.35 -26.11
CA ARG A 256 -6.20 10.37 -27.08
C ARG A 256 -7.36 11.24 -27.59
N VAL A 257 -8.50 10.62 -27.91
CA VAL A 257 -9.71 11.34 -28.35
C VAL A 257 -10.23 12.26 -27.23
N LYS A 258 -10.30 11.80 -25.98
CA LYS A 258 -10.68 12.66 -24.84
C LYS A 258 -9.74 13.87 -24.68
N LYS A 259 -8.42 13.67 -24.75
CA LYS A 259 -7.47 14.79 -24.71
C LYS A 259 -7.66 15.76 -25.89
N ALA A 260 -7.83 15.23 -27.10
CA ALA A 260 -8.07 16.05 -28.29
C ALA A 260 -9.39 16.84 -28.19
N SER A 261 -10.47 16.25 -27.66
CA SER A 261 -11.75 16.94 -27.48
C SER A 261 -11.67 18.11 -26.51
N VAL A 262 -10.88 17.99 -25.45
CA VAL A 262 -10.66 19.12 -24.51
C VAL A 262 -9.96 20.28 -25.21
N TYR A 263 -8.93 20.02 -26.03
CA TYR A 263 -8.26 21.07 -26.81
C TYR A 263 -9.19 21.70 -27.84
N VAL A 264 -10.04 20.91 -28.48
CA VAL A 264 -11.05 21.41 -29.44
C VAL A 264 -12.06 22.31 -28.73
N ILE A 265 -12.58 21.91 -27.58
CA ILE A 265 -13.50 22.73 -26.76
C ILE A 265 -12.83 24.02 -26.33
N LEU A 266 -11.59 23.95 -25.88
CA LEU A 266 -10.83 25.14 -25.46
C LEU A 266 -10.59 26.09 -26.63
N ALA A 267 -10.25 25.56 -27.81
CA ALA A 267 -10.10 26.36 -29.04
C ALA A 267 -11.43 27.03 -29.47
N VAL A 268 -12.54 26.30 -29.37
CA VAL A 268 -13.88 26.84 -29.65
C VAL A 268 -14.26 27.95 -28.66
N CYS A 269 -13.97 27.75 -27.37
CA CYS A 269 -14.19 28.78 -26.34
C CYS A 269 -13.36 30.04 -26.58
N VAL A 270 -12.08 29.87 -26.93
CA VAL A 270 -11.19 31.01 -27.29
C VAL A 270 -11.69 31.75 -28.53
N LEU A 271 -12.11 31.00 -29.56
CA LEU A 271 -12.67 31.57 -30.77
C LEU A 271 -13.99 32.32 -30.50
N ALA A 272 -14.86 31.79 -29.71
CA ALA A 272 -16.09 32.41 -29.23
C ALA A 272 -15.78 33.72 -28.47
N LEU A 273 -14.83 33.71 -27.55
CA LEU A 273 -14.38 34.91 -26.83
C LEU A 273 -13.78 35.94 -27.78
N ALA A 274 -13.02 35.52 -28.80
CA ALA A 274 -12.46 36.42 -29.81
C ALA A 274 -13.56 37.09 -30.69
N ILE A 275 -14.60 36.35 -31.04
CA ILE A 275 -15.72 36.84 -31.84
C ILE A 275 -16.65 37.74 -31.00
N PHE A 276 -17.07 37.28 -29.83
CA PHE A 276 -18.00 37.98 -28.94
C PHE A 276 -17.31 39.08 -28.08
N GLY A 277 -15.99 38.96 -27.82
CA GLY A 277 -15.22 39.97 -27.12
C GLY A 277 -14.85 41.20 -27.94
N GLN A 278 -15.18 41.27 -29.24
CA GLN A 278 -14.95 42.47 -30.02
C GLN A 278 -15.96 43.56 -29.65
N PRO A 279 -15.49 44.79 -29.35
CA PRO A 279 -16.38 45.89 -28.91
C PRO A 279 -17.44 46.30 -29.95
N ARG A 280 -17.37 45.80 -31.16
CA ARG A 280 -18.37 46.02 -32.24
C ARG A 280 -19.62 45.16 -32.07
N VAL A 281 -19.56 44.00 -31.46
CA VAL A 281 -20.73 43.10 -31.25
C VAL A 281 -21.57 43.63 -30.11
N PHE A 282 -20.98 44.25 -29.10
CA PHE A 282 -21.71 44.83 -27.96
C PHE A 282 -22.49 46.10 -28.31
N LYS A 283 -22.16 46.77 -29.42
CA LYS A 283 -22.92 48.00 -29.86
C LYS A 283 -24.33 47.74 -30.37
N GLY A 284 -24.65 46.48 -30.73
CA GLY A 284 -25.98 46.09 -31.25
C GLY A 284 -26.96 45.51 -30.23
N ILE A 285 -26.50 45.17 -29.03
CA ILE A 285 -27.31 44.43 -28.03
C ILE A 285 -27.88 45.35 -26.94
N PHE A 286 -27.35 46.58 -26.77
CA PHE A 286 -27.91 47.50 -25.80
C PHE A 286 -29.01 48.36 -26.43
N PRO A 287 -30.29 48.24 -25.91
CA PRO A 287 -31.35 49.14 -26.35
C PRO A 287 -30.97 50.61 -26.11
N GLU A 288 -31.35 51.49 -27.02
CA GLU A 288 -31.05 52.93 -26.91
C GLU A 288 -31.49 53.57 -25.57
N GLN A 289 -32.43 52.97 -24.90
CA GLN A 289 -32.92 53.39 -23.57
C GLN A 289 -31.83 53.41 -22.47
N ILE A 290 -30.83 52.54 -22.57
CA ILE A 290 -29.73 52.51 -21.54
C ILE A 290 -28.72 53.64 -21.84
N LYS A 291 -28.53 54.03 -23.10
CA LYS A 291 -27.70 55.19 -23.44
C LYS A 291 -28.25 56.51 -22.87
N HIS A 292 -29.57 56.66 -22.94
CA HIS A 292 -30.24 57.84 -22.40
C HIS A 292 -30.16 57.92 -20.85
N HIS A 293 -30.18 56.76 -20.21
CA HIS A 293 -30.08 56.75 -18.73
C HIS A 293 -28.64 57.08 -18.24
N LEU A 294 -27.62 56.58 -18.93
CA LEU A 294 -26.21 56.91 -18.64
C LEU A 294 -25.84 58.37 -18.96
N GLN A 295 -26.43 58.97 -20.01
CA GLN A 295 -26.25 60.40 -20.32
C GLN A 295 -26.91 61.29 -19.28
N ASN A 296 -28.11 60.94 -18.80
CA ASN A 296 -28.79 61.68 -17.72
C ASN A 296 -28.05 61.57 -16.40
N GLN A 297 -27.44 60.43 -16.05
CA GLN A 297 -26.62 60.32 -14.85
C GLN A 297 -25.33 61.11 -14.91
N LYS A 298 -24.66 61.19 -16.07
CA LYS A 298 -23.48 62.06 -16.29
C LYS A 298 -23.85 63.55 -16.16
N ALA A 299 -24.95 63.97 -16.74
CA ALA A 299 -25.41 65.34 -16.66
C ALA A 299 -25.83 65.74 -15.24
N LEU A 300 -26.34 64.79 -14.42
CA LEU A 300 -26.60 64.99 -12.99
C LEU A 300 -25.32 65.09 -12.16
N ALA A 301 -24.31 64.22 -12.46
CA ALA A 301 -23.03 64.26 -11.76
C ALA A 301 -22.23 65.55 -12.03
N GLU A 302 -22.30 66.10 -13.27
CA GLU A 302 -21.68 67.40 -13.60
C GLU A 302 -22.36 68.59 -12.93
N ARG A 303 -23.68 68.53 -12.65
CA ARG A 303 -24.40 69.60 -11.88
C ARG A 303 -24.05 69.60 -10.40
N PHE A 304 -23.60 68.47 -9.80
CA PHE A 304 -23.24 68.41 -8.38
C PHE A 304 -21.74 68.58 -8.13
N SER A 305 -20.88 68.60 -9.15
CA SER A 305 -19.45 68.85 -9.01
C SER A 305 -19.01 70.31 -9.26
N GLY A 306 -19.98 71.21 -9.49
CA GLY A 306 -19.75 72.64 -9.79
C GLY A 306 -20.33 73.62 -8.77
N SER A 307 -20.39 73.20 -7.47
CA SER A 307 -20.69 74.15 -6.36
C SER A 307 -19.64 74.02 -5.26
#